data_5c801fd63adaea206212509a86ed6cc7
#
_entry.id   5c801fd63adaea206212509a86ed6cc7
#
_cell.length_a   1.000
_cell.length_b   1.000
_cell.length_c   1.000
_cell.angle_alpha   90.00
_cell.angle_beta   90.00
_cell.angle_gamma   90.00
#
_symmetry.space_group_name_H-M   'P 1'
#
loop_
_entity.id
_entity.type
_entity.pdbx_description
1 polymer ?
#
loop_
_entity_poly.entity_id
_entity_poly.type
_entity_poly.pdbx_seq_one_letter_code
_entity_poly.pdbx_strand_id
1 'polypeptide(L)'
;AKQIMAGTFHSVSYKLLKELNVNITLKQPNELKTLFKSIYEKRVFFERDDETNPYDGGYLYDLYSLYLNSNDGEIFGDWIKSKSPTHELYIMIYEDVVDEFNELKSKYGYVNFDDLLTTMLQILKEKEFEFKEILVDEYQDTNPLQGRLLDAFRPKSLFCVGDYDQSIYAFNGSDIGIISTFAKRYKDANVFTLRKNYRSTKPILDLATKVIEFNERVYEKKLEVVRVENEHKPKLLAFNELFSQYEYISQLISKSSTPHAEIAIIYRNNSSADGIEANLREFSIPAKRKGGMSFFDSVEVKFILDVLVMQLSHNDMMAFIHIVEHGKGIGKAIAKDIFDALMRLGDGDLLKGLFSPRADINNPYETGKIKNVQLGLFDDFMELGSISKFKDCGFEEGFLGNPILKHPKLNVDGGKYLYDIYLLMKHLRRTKNPETLVGNIASSMAYSKLKDFLSTKRATQKDGTINPSQKTKSLAKINRKVMLLKNLSRNFQDLSKFINSMILGGSEMSEGDGVNLLSIHASKGLEFKEVYVIDLMDGRFPNRKLMSKGGSIEEERRLFYVAVTRAKDILYLSYAKYDKIKKMTFVASPFLKEAGMIIKESEES
;
A
#
# COMPACT_ATOMS: atom_id res chain seq x y z
N ALA A 1 9.91 12.01 -30.19
CA ALA A 1 9.62 11.71 -28.78
C ALA A 1 8.43 12.52 -28.20
N LYS A 2 8.11 13.73 -28.71
CA LYS A 2 6.98 14.55 -28.22
C LYS A 2 5.58 14.01 -28.60
N GLN A 3 5.47 12.99 -29.44
CA GLN A 3 4.20 12.44 -29.94
C GLN A 3 3.77 11.14 -29.25
N ILE A 4 4.59 10.58 -28.36
CA ILE A 4 4.29 9.33 -27.67
C ILE A 4 4.00 9.63 -26.19
N MET A 5 2.83 9.22 -25.72
CA MET A 5 2.44 9.25 -24.32
C MET A 5 2.63 7.85 -23.71
N ALA A 6 3.69 7.69 -22.90
CA ALA A 6 4.00 6.42 -22.26
C ALA A 6 3.78 6.50 -20.73
N GLY A 7 3.32 5.42 -20.14
CA GLY A 7 3.10 5.30 -18.70
C GLY A 7 2.06 4.24 -18.36
N THR A 8 1.75 4.10 -17.07
CA THR A 8 0.64 3.27 -16.58
C THR A 8 -0.71 3.93 -16.91
N PHE A 9 -1.81 3.17 -16.87
CA PHE A 9 -3.16 3.73 -17.03
C PHE A 9 -3.39 4.97 -16.16
N HIS A 10 -2.98 4.91 -14.90
CA HIS A 10 -3.11 6.03 -13.96
C HIS A 10 -2.26 7.24 -14.35
N SER A 11 -1.00 7.03 -14.75
CA SER A 11 -0.11 8.14 -15.10
C SER A 11 -0.52 8.82 -16.40
N VAL A 12 -1.03 8.06 -17.38
CA VAL A 12 -1.57 8.59 -18.62
C VAL A 12 -2.86 9.37 -18.35
N SER A 13 -3.80 8.80 -17.61
CA SER A 13 -5.03 9.47 -17.20
C SER A 13 -4.75 10.77 -16.43
N TYR A 14 -3.81 10.75 -15.49
CA TYR A 14 -3.41 11.94 -14.75
C TYR A 14 -2.84 13.05 -15.63
N LYS A 15 -1.98 12.71 -16.62
CA LYS A 15 -1.44 13.67 -17.59
C LYS A 15 -2.55 14.31 -18.41
N LEU A 16 -3.47 13.47 -18.94
CA LEU A 16 -4.60 13.95 -19.73
C LEU A 16 -5.54 14.85 -18.92
N LEU A 17 -5.86 14.47 -17.68
CA LEU A 17 -6.67 15.29 -16.77
C LEU A 17 -6.02 16.65 -16.48
N LYS A 18 -4.69 16.68 -16.31
CA LYS A 18 -3.95 17.94 -16.15
C LYS A 18 -3.95 18.81 -17.41
N GLU A 19 -3.78 18.22 -18.59
CA GLU A 19 -3.87 18.95 -19.87
C GLU A 19 -5.26 19.56 -20.10
N LEU A 20 -6.29 18.93 -19.55
CA LEU A 20 -7.67 19.43 -19.58
C LEU A 20 -7.97 20.46 -18.47
N ASN A 21 -6.97 20.83 -17.65
CA ASN A 21 -7.11 21.73 -16.50
C ASN A 21 -8.15 21.26 -15.46
N VAL A 22 -8.32 19.96 -15.30
CA VAL A 22 -9.17 19.41 -14.23
C VAL A 22 -8.47 19.65 -12.90
N ASN A 23 -9.15 20.32 -11.97
CA ASN A 23 -8.61 20.59 -10.63
C ASN A 23 -8.68 19.31 -9.77
N ILE A 24 -7.53 18.65 -9.59
CA ILE A 24 -7.40 17.42 -8.83
C ILE A 24 -6.22 17.49 -7.85
N THR A 25 -6.45 17.02 -6.63
CA THR A 25 -5.42 16.81 -5.61
C THR A 25 -5.26 15.31 -5.37
N LEU A 26 -4.18 14.75 -5.96
CA LEU A 26 -3.90 13.31 -5.84
C LEU A 26 -3.50 12.95 -4.41
N LYS A 27 -4.19 11.97 -3.83
CA LYS A 27 -3.95 11.43 -2.50
C LYS A 27 -3.53 9.97 -2.56
N GLN A 28 -2.66 9.58 -1.62
CA GLN A 28 -2.28 8.18 -1.45
C GLN A 28 -3.48 7.37 -0.91
N PRO A 29 -3.64 6.08 -1.32
CA PRO A 29 -4.75 5.25 -0.83
C PRO A 29 -4.86 5.19 0.69
N ASN A 30 -3.73 5.15 1.41
CA ASN A 30 -3.72 5.12 2.87
C ASN A 30 -4.25 6.41 3.51
N GLU A 31 -4.12 7.56 2.85
CA GLU A 31 -4.66 8.83 3.33
C GLU A 31 -6.19 8.80 3.26
N LEU A 32 -6.73 8.44 2.10
CA LEU A 32 -8.17 8.34 1.91
C LEU A 32 -8.79 7.20 2.72
N LYS A 33 -8.07 6.09 2.90
CA LYS A 33 -8.47 5.02 3.83
C LYS A 33 -8.60 5.53 5.27
N THR A 34 -7.73 6.45 5.68
CA THR A 34 -7.83 7.09 7.00
C THR A 34 -9.07 7.99 7.10
N LEU A 35 -9.35 8.79 6.07
CA LEU A 35 -10.58 9.59 6.00
C LEU A 35 -11.83 8.70 6.06
N PHE A 36 -11.87 7.65 5.24
CA PHE A 36 -12.96 6.68 5.22
C PHE A 36 -13.22 6.06 6.60
N LYS A 37 -12.15 5.63 7.28
CA LYS A 37 -12.25 5.10 8.65
C LYS A 37 -12.82 6.12 9.63
N SER A 38 -12.44 7.38 9.53
CA SER A 38 -12.97 8.43 10.41
C SER A 38 -14.47 8.68 10.21
N ILE A 39 -14.97 8.46 8.99
CA ILE A 39 -16.40 8.50 8.69
C ILE A 39 -17.10 7.27 9.26
N TYR A 40 -16.52 6.08 9.00
CA TYR A 40 -17.05 4.80 9.49
C TYR A 40 -17.16 4.76 11.01
N GLU A 41 -16.17 5.25 11.76
CA GLU A 41 -16.13 5.27 13.22
C GLU A 41 -17.24 6.14 13.85
N LYS A 42 -17.90 7.00 13.08
CA LYS A 42 -19.05 7.79 13.53
C LYS A 42 -20.38 7.05 13.43
N ARG A 43 -20.42 5.91 12.75
CA ARG A 43 -21.63 5.11 12.55
C ARG A 43 -21.88 4.21 13.74
N VAL A 44 -23.16 4.00 14.05
CA VAL A 44 -23.61 3.09 15.10
C VAL A 44 -24.06 1.80 14.42
N PHE A 45 -23.39 0.72 14.73
CA PHE A 45 -23.77 -0.62 14.29
C PHE A 45 -24.55 -1.27 15.43
N PHE A 46 -25.72 -1.81 15.11
CA PHE A 46 -26.51 -2.56 16.10
C PHE A 46 -25.81 -3.91 16.33
N GLU A 47 -25.39 -4.15 17.58
CA GLU A 47 -24.99 -5.49 18.02
C GLU A 47 -26.27 -6.35 18.04
N ARG A 48 -26.27 -7.42 17.28
CA ARG A 48 -27.26 -8.50 17.34
C ARG A 48 -26.54 -9.77 17.75
N ASP A 49 -27.28 -10.69 18.36
CA ASP A 49 -26.81 -12.03 18.72
C ASP A 49 -26.47 -12.92 17.50
N ASP A 50 -26.59 -12.38 16.29
CA ASP A 50 -26.24 -13.06 15.04
C ASP A 50 -24.71 -13.08 14.83
N GLU A 51 -24.19 -14.21 14.36
CA GLU A 51 -22.76 -14.49 14.19
C GLU A 51 -22.01 -13.56 13.23
N THR A 52 -22.69 -12.67 12.51
CA THR A 52 -22.11 -11.79 11.49
C THR A 52 -21.77 -10.42 12.06
N ASN A 53 -20.50 -10.13 12.25
CA ASN A 53 -20.02 -8.80 12.60
C ASN A 53 -19.87 -7.92 11.35
N PRO A 54 -20.13 -6.58 11.45
CA PRO A 54 -19.87 -5.67 10.34
C PRO A 54 -18.39 -5.67 9.93
N TYR A 55 -18.11 -5.40 8.67
CA TYR A 55 -16.73 -5.19 8.22
C TYR A 55 -16.09 -4.03 8.98
N ASP A 56 -14.81 -4.14 9.33
CA ASP A 56 -14.09 -2.97 9.82
C ASP A 56 -13.93 -1.92 8.71
N GLY A 57 -13.87 -0.64 9.11
CA GLY A 57 -13.84 0.47 8.15
C GLY A 57 -12.65 0.43 7.18
N GLY A 58 -11.56 -0.25 7.54
CA GLY A 58 -10.43 -0.40 6.65
C GLY A 58 -10.64 -1.47 5.59
N TYR A 59 -11.28 -2.56 5.96
CA TYR A 59 -11.63 -3.62 5.02
C TYR A 59 -12.77 -3.18 4.09
N LEU A 60 -13.75 -2.43 4.61
CA LEU A 60 -14.82 -1.86 3.79
C LEU A 60 -14.29 -0.88 2.73
N TYR A 61 -13.26 -0.07 3.08
CA TYR A 61 -12.58 0.76 2.10
C TYR A 61 -11.91 -0.06 0.99
N ASP A 62 -11.22 -1.16 1.35
CA ASP A 62 -10.58 -2.03 0.37
C ASP A 62 -11.61 -2.72 -0.55
N LEU A 63 -12.77 -3.10 0.00
CA LEU A 63 -13.90 -3.64 -0.79
C LEU A 63 -14.48 -2.57 -1.73
N TYR A 64 -14.60 -1.32 -1.28
CA TYR A 64 -15.06 -0.23 -2.13
C TYR A 64 -14.10 0.04 -3.29
N SER A 65 -12.79 0.05 -3.04
CA SER A 65 -11.79 0.15 -4.11
C SER A 65 -11.87 -1.04 -5.08
N LEU A 66 -12.02 -2.26 -4.57
CA LEU A 66 -12.20 -3.45 -5.39
C LEU A 66 -13.47 -3.35 -6.27
N TYR A 67 -14.58 -2.88 -5.68
CA TYR A 67 -15.81 -2.61 -6.41
C TYR A 67 -15.60 -1.65 -7.57
N LEU A 68 -14.95 -0.50 -7.35
CA LEU A 68 -14.69 0.48 -8.42
C LEU A 68 -13.90 -0.12 -9.59
N ASN A 69 -12.97 -1.02 -9.30
CA ASN A 69 -12.11 -1.67 -10.29
C ASN A 69 -12.77 -2.87 -11.00
N SER A 70 -13.65 -3.60 -10.33
CA SER A 70 -14.25 -4.85 -10.82
C SER A 70 -15.73 -4.76 -11.19
N ASN A 71 -16.38 -3.63 -10.88
CA ASN A 71 -17.82 -3.47 -11.10
C ASN A 71 -18.16 -3.35 -12.59
N ASP A 72 -19.19 -4.05 -13.00
CA ASP A 72 -19.74 -4.04 -14.35
C ASP A 72 -21.11 -3.33 -14.46
N GLY A 73 -21.37 -2.36 -13.57
CA GLY A 73 -22.55 -1.51 -13.56
C GLY A 73 -23.54 -1.78 -12.41
N GLU A 74 -23.22 -2.68 -11.49
CA GLU A 74 -24.02 -2.92 -10.27
C GLU A 74 -23.87 -1.77 -9.27
N ILE A 75 -24.85 -1.57 -8.40
CA ILE A 75 -24.79 -0.67 -7.24
C ILE A 75 -23.89 -1.32 -6.17
N PHE A 76 -23.20 -0.51 -5.35
CA PHE A 76 -22.27 -1.02 -4.34
C PHE A 76 -22.92 -1.97 -3.33
N GLY A 77 -24.14 -1.66 -2.88
CA GLY A 77 -24.91 -2.52 -1.97
C GLY A 77 -25.22 -3.89 -2.57
N ASP A 78 -25.69 -3.92 -3.84
CA ASP A 78 -25.99 -5.17 -4.55
C ASP A 78 -24.73 -6.00 -4.79
N TRP A 79 -23.63 -5.35 -5.13
CA TRP A 79 -22.33 -5.98 -5.30
C TRP A 79 -21.84 -6.62 -3.98
N ILE A 80 -21.97 -5.93 -2.83
CA ILE A 80 -21.66 -6.50 -1.50
C ILE A 80 -22.55 -7.70 -1.23
N LYS A 81 -23.86 -7.59 -1.48
CA LYS A 81 -24.83 -8.66 -1.26
C LYS A 81 -24.49 -9.90 -2.08
N SER A 82 -24.08 -9.73 -3.34
CA SER A 82 -23.66 -10.85 -4.21
C SER A 82 -22.41 -11.58 -3.69
N LYS A 83 -21.46 -10.84 -3.09
CA LYS A 83 -20.21 -11.39 -2.55
C LYS A 83 -20.37 -11.96 -1.13
N SER A 84 -21.23 -11.37 -0.31
CA SER A 84 -21.41 -11.70 1.10
C SER A 84 -22.84 -11.46 1.54
N PRO A 85 -23.77 -12.40 1.25
CA PRO A 85 -25.19 -12.23 1.56
C PRO A 85 -25.48 -11.93 3.04
N THR A 86 -24.64 -12.44 3.95
CA THR A 86 -24.77 -12.23 5.41
C THR A 86 -24.60 -10.76 5.83
N HIS A 87 -24.00 -9.91 4.97
CA HIS A 87 -23.81 -8.48 5.23
C HIS A 87 -24.96 -7.59 4.74
N GLU A 88 -26.05 -8.17 4.21
CA GLU A 88 -27.24 -7.42 3.74
C GLU A 88 -27.76 -6.44 4.79
N LEU A 89 -27.71 -6.79 6.05
CA LEU A 89 -28.16 -5.96 7.19
C LEU A 89 -27.39 -4.63 7.34
N TYR A 90 -26.17 -4.57 6.84
CA TYR A 90 -25.28 -3.40 6.99
C TYR A 90 -25.15 -2.57 5.72
N ILE A 91 -25.79 -2.97 4.61
CA ILE A 91 -25.62 -2.33 3.30
C ILE A 91 -25.95 -0.85 3.36
N MET A 92 -27.08 -0.46 3.96
CA MET A 92 -27.48 0.94 4.07
C MET A 92 -26.42 1.79 4.80
N ILE A 93 -25.79 1.25 5.85
CA ILE A 93 -24.73 1.95 6.58
C ILE A 93 -23.45 2.03 5.73
N TYR A 94 -23.15 0.99 4.98
CA TYR A 94 -21.99 0.97 4.09
C TYR A 94 -22.11 1.98 2.95
N GLU A 95 -23.31 2.08 2.34
CA GLU A 95 -23.61 3.06 1.30
C GLU A 95 -23.54 4.49 1.84
N ASP A 96 -24.13 4.76 3.01
CA ASP A 96 -24.08 6.07 3.67
C ASP A 96 -22.63 6.50 4.00
N VAL A 97 -21.76 5.57 4.41
CA VAL A 97 -20.33 5.85 4.60
C VAL A 97 -19.65 6.19 3.28
N VAL A 98 -19.96 5.47 2.20
CA VAL A 98 -19.40 5.71 0.86
C VAL A 98 -19.87 7.05 0.30
N ASP A 99 -21.13 7.41 0.51
CA ASP A 99 -21.70 8.68 0.03
C ASP A 99 -21.05 9.88 0.74
N GLU A 100 -20.99 9.89 2.09
CA GLU A 100 -20.27 10.94 2.83
C GLU A 100 -18.80 11.03 2.42
N PHE A 101 -18.16 9.88 2.17
CA PHE A 101 -16.77 9.85 1.71
C PHE A 101 -16.59 10.50 0.33
N ASN A 102 -17.50 10.21 -0.63
CA ASN A 102 -17.45 10.79 -1.96
C ASN A 102 -17.79 12.30 -1.94
N GLU A 103 -18.72 12.74 -1.10
CA GLU A 103 -19.02 14.17 -0.88
C GLU A 103 -17.79 14.92 -0.37
N LEU A 104 -17.08 14.36 0.62
CA LEU A 104 -15.87 14.98 1.16
C LEU A 104 -14.73 15.01 0.13
N LYS A 105 -14.55 13.94 -0.64
CA LYS A 105 -13.57 13.93 -1.75
C LYS A 105 -13.87 15.04 -2.75
N SER A 106 -15.13 15.16 -3.16
CA SER A 106 -15.58 16.21 -4.10
C SER A 106 -15.35 17.60 -3.55
N LYS A 107 -15.73 17.84 -2.29
CA LYS A 107 -15.57 19.14 -1.61
C LYS A 107 -14.13 19.62 -1.58
N TYR A 108 -13.15 18.72 -1.38
CA TYR A 108 -11.74 19.06 -1.28
C TYR A 108 -10.94 18.79 -2.56
N GLY A 109 -11.59 18.32 -3.62
CA GLY A 109 -10.93 17.95 -4.87
C GLY A 109 -9.97 16.76 -4.72
N TYR A 110 -10.19 15.89 -3.72
CA TYR A 110 -9.34 14.72 -3.50
C TYR A 110 -9.65 13.61 -4.48
N VAL A 111 -8.61 13.05 -5.07
CA VAL A 111 -8.70 11.87 -5.94
C VAL A 111 -7.66 10.85 -5.54
N ASN A 112 -8.03 9.56 -5.58
CA ASN A 112 -7.09 8.45 -5.50
C ASN A 112 -6.79 7.90 -6.91
N PHE A 113 -6.08 6.78 -6.97
CA PHE A 113 -5.76 6.15 -8.24
C PHE A 113 -7.03 5.66 -8.99
N ASP A 114 -8.00 5.09 -8.28
CA ASP A 114 -9.25 4.61 -8.89
C ASP A 114 -10.06 5.79 -9.45
N ASP A 115 -10.10 6.91 -8.73
CA ASP A 115 -10.79 8.14 -9.15
C ASP A 115 -10.18 8.73 -10.43
N LEU A 116 -8.86 8.61 -10.65
CA LEU A 116 -8.24 9.07 -11.89
C LEU A 116 -8.82 8.37 -13.12
N LEU A 117 -9.02 7.05 -13.02
CA LEU A 117 -9.56 6.25 -14.12
C LEU A 117 -11.05 6.50 -14.33
N THR A 118 -11.82 6.58 -13.24
CA THR A 118 -13.27 6.84 -13.31
C THR A 118 -13.56 8.24 -13.83
N THR A 119 -12.80 9.25 -13.39
CA THR A 119 -12.92 10.64 -13.89
C THR A 119 -12.55 10.72 -15.38
N MET A 120 -11.46 10.05 -15.78
CA MET A 120 -11.07 10.01 -17.20
C MET A 120 -12.15 9.33 -18.06
N LEU A 121 -12.73 8.23 -17.57
CA LEU A 121 -13.82 7.52 -18.25
C LEU A 121 -15.07 8.40 -18.41
N GLN A 122 -15.41 9.24 -17.41
CA GLN A 122 -16.50 10.20 -17.52
C GLN A 122 -16.24 11.25 -18.59
N ILE A 123 -15.03 11.82 -18.63
CA ILE A 123 -14.64 12.81 -19.62
C ILE A 123 -14.68 12.23 -21.04
N LEU A 124 -14.30 10.96 -21.22
CA LEU A 124 -14.34 10.27 -22.52
C LEU A 124 -15.77 10.06 -23.06
N LYS A 125 -16.80 10.20 -22.23
CA LYS A 125 -18.20 10.22 -22.71
C LYS A 125 -18.56 11.54 -23.41
N GLU A 126 -17.88 12.62 -23.05
CA GLU A 126 -18.18 13.97 -23.53
C GLU A 126 -17.13 14.49 -24.53
N LYS A 127 -15.90 13.99 -24.45
CA LYS A 127 -14.77 14.40 -25.29
C LYS A 127 -14.11 13.22 -25.96
N GLU A 128 -13.89 13.32 -27.26
CA GLU A 128 -13.11 12.33 -28.01
C GLU A 128 -11.63 12.69 -28.00
N PHE A 129 -10.79 11.66 -27.84
CA PHE A 129 -9.34 11.76 -28.00
C PHE A 129 -8.91 10.94 -29.21
N GLU A 130 -8.26 11.57 -30.17
CA GLU A 130 -7.74 10.86 -31.34
C GLU A 130 -6.40 10.17 -31.03
N PHE A 131 -6.44 8.91 -30.58
CA PHE A 131 -5.26 8.07 -30.60
C PHE A 131 -5.21 7.26 -31.89
N LYS A 132 -4.11 7.38 -32.65
CA LYS A 132 -3.87 6.54 -33.83
C LYS A 132 -3.67 5.09 -33.44
N GLU A 133 -2.91 4.86 -32.37
CA GLU A 133 -2.57 3.55 -31.86
C GLU A 133 -2.42 3.56 -30.35
N ILE A 134 -2.91 2.53 -29.69
CA ILE A 134 -2.67 2.25 -28.27
C ILE A 134 -1.96 0.90 -28.17
N LEU A 135 -0.82 0.90 -27.46
CA LEU A 135 -0.05 -0.30 -27.15
C LEU A 135 -0.22 -0.60 -25.66
N VAL A 136 -0.64 -1.81 -25.33
CA VAL A 136 -0.86 -2.24 -23.94
C VAL A 136 0.03 -3.44 -23.65
N ASP A 137 0.93 -3.27 -22.70
CA ASP A 137 1.74 -4.36 -22.15
C ASP A 137 1.07 -4.96 -20.90
N GLU A 138 1.44 -6.18 -20.52
CA GLU A 138 0.88 -6.92 -19.38
C GLU A 138 -0.67 -6.96 -19.38
N TYR A 139 -1.27 -7.15 -20.56
CA TYR A 139 -2.72 -7.05 -20.76
C TYR A 139 -3.54 -8.03 -19.89
N GLN A 140 -2.94 -9.14 -19.43
CA GLN A 140 -3.56 -10.10 -18.50
C GLN A 140 -3.83 -9.52 -17.10
N ASP A 141 -3.22 -8.38 -16.75
CA ASP A 141 -3.42 -7.71 -15.47
C ASP A 141 -4.45 -6.59 -15.54
N THR A 142 -5.07 -6.39 -16.70
CA THR A 142 -6.11 -5.39 -16.92
C THR A 142 -7.35 -5.73 -16.09
N ASN A 143 -7.90 -4.74 -15.38
CA ASN A 143 -9.18 -4.86 -14.68
C ASN A 143 -10.35 -4.33 -15.55
N PRO A 144 -11.62 -4.62 -15.21
CA PRO A 144 -12.77 -4.16 -15.96
C PRO A 144 -12.84 -2.64 -16.19
N LEU A 145 -12.44 -1.83 -15.19
CA LEU A 145 -12.40 -0.37 -15.33
C LEU A 145 -11.38 0.06 -16.40
N GLN A 146 -10.19 -0.53 -16.40
CA GLN A 146 -9.15 -0.28 -17.40
C GLN A 146 -9.57 -0.77 -18.80
N GLY A 147 -10.24 -1.92 -18.87
CA GLY A 147 -10.82 -2.43 -20.13
C GLY A 147 -11.82 -1.45 -20.73
N ARG A 148 -12.77 -0.95 -19.93
CA ARG A 148 -13.73 0.08 -20.35
C ARG A 148 -13.05 1.39 -20.76
N LEU A 149 -11.96 1.76 -20.08
CA LEU A 149 -11.20 2.95 -20.43
C LEU A 149 -10.55 2.81 -21.81
N LEU A 150 -9.96 1.64 -22.13
CA LEU A 150 -9.42 1.34 -23.45
C LEU A 150 -10.49 1.40 -24.53
N ASP A 151 -11.66 0.80 -24.29
CA ASP A 151 -12.78 0.82 -25.23
C ASP A 151 -13.29 2.27 -25.45
N ALA A 152 -13.30 3.10 -24.41
CA ALA A 152 -13.75 4.48 -24.49
C ALA A 152 -12.79 5.39 -25.26
N PHE A 153 -11.49 5.11 -25.30
CA PHE A 153 -10.52 5.84 -26.13
C PHE A 153 -10.70 5.62 -27.63
N ARG A 154 -11.37 4.55 -28.06
CA ARG A 154 -11.64 4.22 -29.47
C ARG A 154 -10.43 4.36 -30.40
N PRO A 155 -9.28 3.74 -30.11
CA PRO A 155 -8.09 3.86 -30.94
C PRO A 155 -8.33 3.29 -32.33
N LYS A 156 -7.67 3.83 -33.37
CA LYS A 156 -7.69 3.25 -34.73
C LYS A 156 -6.99 1.90 -34.80
N SER A 157 -5.98 1.68 -33.96
CA SER A 157 -5.25 0.42 -33.80
C SER A 157 -5.06 0.15 -32.30
N LEU A 158 -5.34 -1.08 -31.86
CA LEU A 158 -5.09 -1.56 -30.50
C LEU A 158 -4.18 -2.79 -30.57
N PHE A 159 -3.02 -2.71 -29.95
CA PHE A 159 -2.07 -3.82 -29.85
C PHE A 159 -1.83 -4.17 -28.38
N CYS A 160 -2.16 -5.41 -28.00
CA CYS A 160 -2.04 -5.88 -26.63
C CYS A 160 -1.06 -7.05 -26.53
N VAL A 161 -0.17 -7.00 -25.54
CA VAL A 161 0.74 -8.09 -25.22
C VAL A 161 0.44 -8.57 -23.80
N GLY A 162 0.39 -9.87 -23.59
CA GLY A 162 0.11 -10.45 -22.28
C GLY A 162 0.34 -11.96 -22.22
N ASP A 163 0.49 -12.45 -20.99
CA ASP A 163 0.61 -13.87 -20.69
C ASP A 163 -0.37 -14.27 -19.59
N TYR A 164 -1.46 -14.96 -19.94
CA TYR A 164 -2.49 -15.34 -18.97
C TYR A 164 -1.97 -16.28 -17.86
N ASP A 165 -0.87 -17.02 -18.09
CA ASP A 165 -0.21 -17.82 -17.05
C ASP A 165 0.49 -16.94 -15.99
N GLN A 166 0.67 -15.65 -16.27
CA GLN A 166 1.24 -14.65 -15.35
C GLN A 166 0.21 -13.67 -14.79
N SER A 167 -1.10 -13.95 -14.93
CA SER A 167 -2.18 -13.17 -14.30
C SER A 167 -2.26 -13.49 -12.82
N ILE A 168 -1.73 -12.61 -11.96
CA ILE A 168 -1.59 -12.80 -10.51
C ILE A 168 -2.13 -11.64 -9.67
N TYR A 169 -2.90 -10.71 -10.26
CA TYR A 169 -3.44 -9.53 -9.59
C TYR A 169 -4.97 -9.54 -9.44
N ALA A 170 -5.60 -10.74 -9.41
CA ALA A 170 -7.05 -10.86 -9.22
C ALA A 170 -7.53 -10.20 -7.92
N PHE A 171 -6.71 -10.19 -6.86
CA PHE A 171 -7.00 -9.50 -5.61
C PHE A 171 -7.09 -7.97 -5.75
N ASN A 172 -6.54 -7.38 -6.82
CA ASN A 172 -6.65 -5.96 -7.19
C ASN A 172 -7.74 -5.72 -8.25
N GLY A 173 -8.58 -6.73 -8.52
CA GLY A 173 -9.66 -6.65 -9.49
C GLY A 173 -9.26 -6.94 -10.93
N SER A 174 -8.02 -7.37 -11.23
CA SER A 174 -7.71 -7.82 -12.58
C SER A 174 -8.53 -9.06 -12.94
N ASP A 175 -8.99 -9.10 -14.19
CA ASP A 175 -9.85 -10.15 -14.69
C ASP A 175 -9.22 -10.86 -15.90
N ILE A 176 -8.86 -12.12 -15.70
CA ILE A 176 -8.30 -12.97 -16.76
C ILE A 176 -9.29 -13.13 -17.94
N GLY A 177 -10.59 -12.92 -17.70
CA GLY A 177 -11.63 -12.90 -18.74
C GLY A 177 -11.35 -11.87 -19.83
N ILE A 178 -10.69 -10.76 -19.49
CA ILE A 178 -10.38 -9.68 -20.43
C ILE A 178 -9.42 -10.14 -21.53
N ILE A 179 -8.34 -10.83 -21.17
CA ILE A 179 -7.41 -11.39 -22.16
C ILE A 179 -8.00 -12.63 -22.84
N SER A 180 -8.71 -13.49 -22.11
CA SER A 180 -9.25 -14.74 -22.66
C SER A 180 -10.38 -14.51 -23.68
N THR A 181 -11.10 -13.40 -23.57
CA THR A 181 -12.19 -13.03 -24.47
C THR A 181 -11.79 -12.00 -25.52
N PHE A 182 -10.52 -11.63 -25.62
CA PHE A 182 -10.04 -10.57 -26.51
C PHE A 182 -10.52 -10.74 -27.96
N ALA A 183 -10.31 -11.92 -28.56
CA ALA A 183 -10.75 -12.22 -29.94
C ALA A 183 -12.28 -12.26 -30.10
N LYS A 184 -13.04 -12.47 -29.01
CA LYS A 184 -14.52 -12.38 -29.05
C LYS A 184 -15.00 -10.94 -28.99
N ARG A 185 -14.30 -10.08 -28.24
CA ARG A 185 -14.61 -8.64 -28.10
C ARG A 185 -14.21 -7.86 -29.35
N TYR A 186 -13.08 -8.18 -29.96
CA TYR A 186 -12.57 -7.54 -31.17
C TYR A 186 -12.56 -8.55 -32.32
N LYS A 187 -13.63 -8.57 -33.13
CA LYS A 187 -13.87 -9.62 -34.16
C LYS A 187 -12.79 -9.70 -35.22
N ASP A 188 -12.09 -8.59 -35.50
CA ASP A 188 -11.03 -8.52 -36.53
C ASP A 188 -9.63 -8.68 -35.91
N ALA A 189 -9.55 -9.12 -34.66
CA ALA A 189 -8.27 -9.26 -33.95
C ALA A 189 -7.49 -10.47 -34.48
N ASN A 190 -6.19 -10.27 -34.71
CA ASN A 190 -5.25 -11.34 -34.99
C ASN A 190 -4.51 -11.70 -33.69
N VAL A 191 -4.51 -12.97 -33.30
CA VAL A 191 -3.83 -13.48 -32.11
C VAL A 191 -2.57 -14.23 -32.52
N PHE A 192 -1.43 -13.80 -31.99
CA PHE A 192 -0.13 -14.41 -32.21
C PHE A 192 0.44 -14.95 -30.90
N THR A 193 0.97 -16.17 -30.92
CA THR A 193 1.62 -16.77 -29.77
C THR A 193 3.14 -16.71 -29.92
N LEU A 194 3.81 -16.02 -28.97
CA LEU A 194 5.26 -16.02 -28.86
C LEU A 194 5.71 -17.33 -28.18
N ARG A 195 6.41 -18.19 -28.93
CA ARG A 195 6.78 -19.55 -28.46
C ARG A 195 8.19 -19.63 -27.92
N LYS A 196 9.11 -18.77 -28.37
CA LYS A 196 10.52 -18.85 -28.01
C LYS A 196 10.79 -18.24 -26.62
N ASN A 197 11.32 -19.08 -25.72
CA ASN A 197 11.76 -18.64 -24.39
C ASN A 197 13.28 -18.42 -24.39
N TYR A 198 13.70 -17.20 -24.06
CA TYR A 198 15.09 -16.76 -24.00
C TYR A 198 15.61 -16.59 -22.56
N ARG A 199 14.75 -16.74 -21.55
CA ARG A 199 15.09 -16.47 -20.14
C ARG A 199 15.61 -17.70 -19.43
N SER A 200 14.81 -18.74 -19.32
CA SER A 200 15.06 -19.90 -18.47
C SER A 200 15.64 -21.06 -19.25
N THR A 201 16.43 -21.88 -18.58
CA THR A 201 16.86 -23.18 -19.12
C THR A 201 15.68 -24.14 -19.22
N LYS A 202 15.84 -25.18 -20.06
CA LYS A 202 14.78 -26.17 -20.30
C LYS A 202 14.28 -26.87 -19.01
N PRO A 203 15.16 -27.35 -18.08
CA PRO A 203 14.70 -27.99 -16.85
C PRO A 203 13.81 -27.11 -15.96
N ILE A 204 14.10 -25.78 -15.94
CA ILE A 204 13.30 -24.81 -15.18
C ILE A 204 11.93 -24.63 -15.83
N LEU A 205 11.92 -24.45 -17.15
CA LEU A 205 10.67 -24.24 -17.89
C LEU A 205 9.77 -25.48 -17.86
N ASP A 206 10.34 -26.68 -18.04
CA ASP A 206 9.62 -27.95 -17.97
C ASP A 206 8.95 -28.14 -16.58
N LEU A 207 9.64 -27.78 -15.49
CA LEU A 207 9.09 -27.84 -14.14
C LEU A 207 7.93 -26.85 -13.98
N ALA A 208 8.07 -25.62 -14.45
CA ALA A 208 7.03 -24.62 -14.39
C ALA A 208 5.79 -25.02 -15.21
N THR A 209 6.02 -25.55 -16.40
CA THR A 209 4.96 -26.00 -17.33
C THR A 209 4.15 -27.15 -16.72
N LYS A 210 4.80 -28.15 -16.13
CA LYS A 210 4.10 -29.26 -15.44
C LYS A 210 3.07 -28.79 -14.42
N VAL A 211 3.38 -27.73 -13.65
CA VAL A 211 2.45 -27.23 -12.64
C VAL A 211 1.33 -26.39 -13.27
N ILE A 212 1.67 -25.50 -14.22
CA ILE A 212 0.66 -24.61 -14.81
C ILE A 212 -0.33 -25.34 -15.72
N GLU A 213 0.03 -26.49 -16.26
CA GLU A 213 -0.86 -27.33 -17.10
C GLU A 213 -2.03 -27.95 -16.31
N PHE A 214 -2.01 -27.93 -14.96
CA PHE A 214 -3.18 -28.28 -14.16
C PHE A 214 -4.26 -27.19 -14.18
N ASN A 215 -3.97 -25.99 -14.67
CA ASN A 215 -4.98 -24.95 -14.90
C ASN A 215 -5.65 -25.15 -16.27
N GLU A 216 -6.91 -24.70 -16.38
CA GLU A 216 -7.60 -24.65 -17.66
C GLU A 216 -6.84 -23.76 -18.65
N ARG A 217 -6.70 -24.23 -19.89
CA ARG A 217 -5.92 -23.56 -20.93
C ARG A 217 -6.82 -22.71 -21.80
N VAL A 218 -6.53 -21.42 -21.89
CA VAL A 218 -7.25 -20.47 -22.74
C VAL A 218 -6.76 -20.53 -24.18
N TYR A 219 -5.43 -20.64 -24.38
CA TYR A 219 -4.77 -20.76 -25.67
C TYR A 219 -3.74 -21.87 -25.61
N GLU A 220 -3.52 -22.56 -26.76
CA GLU A 220 -2.43 -23.50 -26.86
C GLU A 220 -1.09 -22.78 -26.83
N LYS A 221 -0.23 -23.12 -25.85
CA LYS A 221 1.07 -22.49 -25.62
C LYS A 221 2.13 -23.57 -25.42
N LYS A 222 2.89 -23.85 -26.50
CA LYS A 222 4.07 -24.72 -26.43
C LYS A 222 5.31 -23.83 -26.49
N LEU A 223 6.04 -23.77 -25.39
CA LEU A 223 7.25 -22.95 -25.29
C LEU A 223 8.47 -23.75 -25.74
N GLU A 224 9.30 -23.12 -26.56
CA GLU A 224 10.58 -23.64 -27.06
C GLU A 224 11.72 -22.88 -26.38
N VAL A 225 12.62 -23.60 -25.72
CA VAL A 225 13.80 -22.99 -25.09
C VAL A 225 14.88 -22.78 -26.14
N VAL A 226 15.32 -21.53 -26.28
CA VAL A 226 16.39 -21.15 -27.22
C VAL A 226 17.77 -21.16 -26.56
N ARG A 227 17.80 -21.06 -25.24
CA ARG A 227 19.07 -21.06 -24.48
C ARG A 227 19.77 -22.41 -24.52
N VAL A 228 21.09 -22.37 -24.58
CA VAL A 228 21.92 -23.57 -24.41
C VAL A 228 21.69 -24.10 -22.98
N GLU A 229 21.50 -25.41 -22.86
CA GLU A 229 21.35 -26.07 -21.57
C GLU A 229 22.63 -25.89 -20.74
N ASN A 230 22.43 -25.60 -19.46
CA ASN A 230 23.47 -25.73 -18.45
C ASN A 230 23.22 -27.00 -17.63
N GLU A 231 24.21 -27.45 -16.88
CA GLU A 231 24.14 -28.68 -16.07
C GLU A 231 23.23 -28.56 -14.84
N HIS A 232 22.68 -27.37 -14.56
CA HIS A 232 21.89 -27.11 -13.35
C HIS A 232 20.44 -27.54 -13.53
N LYS A 233 20.06 -28.61 -12.84
CA LYS A 233 18.65 -29.00 -12.67
C LYS A 233 18.05 -28.33 -11.45
N PRO A 234 16.75 -28.00 -11.45
CA PRO A 234 16.06 -27.53 -10.24
C PRO A 234 16.25 -28.50 -9.07
N LYS A 235 16.60 -27.96 -7.88
CA LYS A 235 16.85 -28.76 -6.68
C LYS A 235 15.78 -28.51 -5.64
N LEU A 236 15.28 -29.59 -5.01
CA LEU A 236 14.40 -29.51 -3.87
C LEU A 236 15.18 -29.71 -2.57
N LEU A 237 15.02 -28.77 -1.65
CA LEU A 237 15.63 -28.78 -0.31
C LEU A 237 14.52 -28.99 0.73
N ALA A 238 14.56 -30.12 1.44
CA ALA A 238 13.59 -30.47 2.46
C ALA A 238 14.22 -30.36 3.86
N PHE A 239 13.55 -29.69 4.78
CA PHE A 239 14.04 -29.43 6.11
C PHE A 239 13.05 -29.92 7.19
N ASN A 240 13.56 -30.38 8.31
CA ASN A 240 12.73 -30.75 9.44
C ASN A 240 12.22 -29.51 10.19
N GLU A 241 12.95 -28.39 10.14
CA GLU A 241 12.64 -27.17 10.88
C GLU A 241 12.80 -25.91 9.99
N LEU A 242 11.95 -24.92 10.21
CA LEU A 242 11.83 -23.72 9.39
C LEU A 242 13.10 -22.85 9.39
N PHE A 243 13.71 -22.64 10.58
CA PHE A 243 14.92 -21.81 10.67
C PHE A 243 16.14 -22.51 10.06
N SER A 244 16.20 -23.85 10.14
CA SER A 244 17.26 -24.61 9.44
C SER A 244 17.18 -24.46 7.92
N GLN A 245 15.97 -24.25 7.36
CA GLN A 245 15.81 -23.89 5.95
C GLN A 245 16.51 -22.55 5.63
N TYR A 246 16.24 -21.53 6.43
CA TYR A 246 16.80 -20.19 6.21
C TYR A 246 18.32 -20.15 6.39
N GLU A 247 18.81 -20.81 7.43
CA GLU A 247 20.24 -20.94 7.71
C GLU A 247 20.97 -21.60 6.55
N TYR A 248 20.49 -22.75 6.08
CA TYR A 248 21.12 -23.49 4.99
C TYR A 248 21.12 -22.69 3.68
N ILE A 249 20.01 -21.99 3.36
CA ILE A 249 19.95 -21.13 2.17
C ILE A 249 20.97 -20.00 2.27
N SER A 250 21.11 -19.36 3.44
CA SER A 250 22.12 -18.33 3.66
C SER A 250 23.55 -18.88 3.49
N GLN A 251 23.81 -20.11 3.95
CA GLN A 251 25.09 -20.80 3.72
C GLN A 251 25.32 -21.11 2.24
N LEU A 252 24.31 -21.51 1.49
CA LEU A 252 24.45 -21.73 0.04
C LEU A 252 24.81 -20.42 -0.67
N ILE A 253 24.10 -19.33 -0.34
CA ILE A 253 24.34 -18.01 -0.93
C ILE A 253 25.76 -17.50 -0.59
N SER A 254 26.24 -17.71 0.65
CA SER A 254 27.60 -17.31 1.03
C SER A 254 28.71 -18.01 0.24
N LYS A 255 28.39 -19.18 -0.32
CA LYS A 255 29.31 -19.99 -1.14
C LYS A 255 29.05 -19.85 -2.65
N SER A 256 27.99 -19.13 -3.03
CA SER A 256 27.67 -18.96 -4.44
C SER A 256 28.65 -18.02 -5.13
N SER A 257 29.01 -18.36 -6.36
CA SER A 257 29.79 -17.48 -7.25
C SER A 257 28.92 -16.45 -7.98
N THR A 258 27.59 -16.56 -7.85
CA THR A 258 26.65 -15.61 -8.46
C THR A 258 26.70 -14.27 -7.71
N PRO A 259 26.85 -13.14 -8.39
CA PRO A 259 26.78 -11.83 -7.74
C PRO A 259 25.46 -11.67 -6.96
N HIS A 260 25.50 -11.12 -5.75
CA HIS A 260 24.31 -10.98 -4.89
C HIS A 260 23.15 -10.26 -5.57
N ALA A 261 23.43 -9.27 -6.42
CA ALA A 261 22.41 -8.54 -7.16
C ALA A 261 21.64 -9.43 -8.19
N GLU A 262 22.24 -10.57 -8.60
CA GLU A 262 21.64 -11.54 -9.51
C GLU A 262 21.04 -12.77 -8.78
N ILE A 263 20.98 -12.74 -7.44
CA ILE A 263 20.34 -13.74 -6.61
C ILE A 263 19.00 -13.18 -6.09
N ALA A 264 17.95 -13.99 -6.16
CA ALA A 264 16.67 -13.67 -5.54
C ALA A 264 16.16 -14.78 -4.62
N ILE A 265 15.60 -14.38 -3.49
CA ILE A 265 14.81 -15.24 -2.62
C ILE A 265 13.36 -14.79 -2.72
N ILE A 266 12.52 -15.69 -3.22
CA ILE A 266 11.12 -15.41 -3.54
C ILE A 266 10.22 -16.16 -2.56
N TYR A 267 9.27 -15.45 -1.96
CA TYR A 267 8.33 -15.97 -0.97
C TYR A 267 6.90 -15.52 -1.22
N ARG A 268 5.94 -16.32 -0.77
CA ARG A 268 4.50 -16.01 -0.87
C ARG A 268 4.04 -15.02 0.20
N ASN A 269 4.57 -15.11 1.40
CA ASN A 269 4.16 -14.32 2.56
C ASN A 269 5.29 -13.43 3.08
N ASN A 270 5.00 -12.16 3.37
CA ASN A 270 5.97 -11.21 3.89
C ASN A 270 6.60 -11.63 5.23
N SER A 271 5.92 -12.47 6.03
CA SER A 271 6.47 -13.01 7.27
C SER A 271 7.69 -13.91 7.05
N SER A 272 7.85 -14.49 5.86
CA SER A 272 9.02 -15.29 5.47
C SER A 272 10.27 -14.42 5.32
N ALA A 273 10.09 -13.17 4.86
CA ALA A 273 11.18 -12.23 4.64
C ALA A 273 11.96 -11.91 5.93
N ASP A 274 11.26 -11.78 7.05
CA ASP A 274 11.90 -11.38 8.32
C ASP A 274 12.89 -12.45 8.81
N GLY A 275 12.51 -13.74 8.69
CA GLY A 275 13.36 -14.86 9.08
C GLY A 275 14.59 -15.03 8.21
N ILE A 276 14.41 -15.02 6.88
CA ILE A 276 15.54 -15.16 5.95
C ILE A 276 16.45 -13.92 5.97
N GLU A 277 15.90 -12.71 6.12
CA GLU A 277 16.69 -11.47 6.24
C GLU A 277 17.60 -11.51 7.48
N ALA A 278 17.06 -11.99 8.62
CA ALA A 278 17.86 -12.15 9.84
C ALA A 278 19.04 -13.10 9.63
N ASN A 279 18.82 -14.27 8.99
CA ASN A 279 19.87 -15.24 8.72
C ASN A 279 20.93 -14.70 7.73
N LEU A 280 20.52 -14.03 6.66
CA LEU A 280 21.48 -13.40 5.74
C LEU A 280 22.40 -12.39 6.46
N ARG A 281 21.85 -11.63 7.42
CA ARG A 281 22.65 -10.70 8.24
C ARG A 281 23.67 -11.41 9.13
N GLU A 282 23.33 -12.57 9.69
CA GLU A 282 24.27 -13.39 10.48
C GLU A 282 25.48 -13.84 9.62
N PHE A 283 25.24 -14.10 8.34
CA PHE A 283 26.30 -14.41 7.36
C PHE A 283 26.94 -13.16 6.72
N SER A 284 26.61 -11.95 7.21
CA SER A 284 27.10 -10.68 6.64
C SER A 284 26.76 -10.49 5.16
N ILE A 285 25.66 -11.09 4.70
CA ILE A 285 25.19 -10.98 3.33
C ILE A 285 24.19 -9.81 3.23
N PRO A 286 24.48 -8.78 2.42
CA PRO A 286 23.55 -7.68 2.23
C PRO A 286 22.30 -8.14 1.49
N ALA A 287 21.13 -7.63 1.89
CA ALA A 287 19.86 -7.98 1.28
C ALA A 287 18.99 -6.75 1.01
N LYS A 288 18.28 -6.77 -0.11
CA LYS A 288 17.30 -5.74 -0.54
C LYS A 288 15.90 -6.33 -0.46
N ARG A 289 14.99 -5.70 0.27
CA ARG A 289 13.60 -6.15 0.35
C ARG A 289 12.71 -5.32 -0.56
N LYS A 290 12.04 -5.97 -1.52
CA LYS A 290 10.95 -5.39 -2.31
C LYS A 290 9.62 -6.05 -1.93
N GLY A 291 8.59 -5.24 -1.80
CA GLY A 291 7.27 -5.72 -1.34
C GLY A 291 7.20 -5.75 0.19
N GLY A 292 6.52 -4.79 0.71
CA GLY A 292 6.34 -4.49 2.12
C GLY A 292 5.90 -3.05 2.26
N MET A 293 5.81 -2.53 3.48
CA MET A 293 5.52 -1.12 3.70
C MET A 293 6.59 -0.28 2.98
N SER A 294 6.16 0.57 2.06
CA SER A 294 7.06 1.48 1.35
C SER A 294 7.85 2.34 2.34
N PHE A 295 9.06 2.72 1.98
CA PHE A 295 9.83 3.70 2.74
C PHE A 295 9.01 4.97 3.02
N PHE A 296 8.27 5.45 2.03
CA PHE A 296 7.47 6.67 2.09
C PHE A 296 6.19 6.53 2.90
N ASP A 297 5.66 5.31 3.04
CA ASP A 297 4.48 4.99 3.87
C ASP A 297 4.82 4.80 5.34
N SER A 298 6.10 4.75 5.68
CA SER A 298 6.51 4.66 7.08
C SER A 298 6.16 5.94 7.82
N VAL A 299 5.53 5.81 8.99
CA VAL A 299 5.01 6.94 9.80
C VAL A 299 6.04 8.04 9.99
N GLU A 300 7.30 7.65 10.25
CA GLU A 300 8.41 8.57 10.46
C GLU A 300 8.78 9.42 9.24
N VAL A 301 8.64 8.88 8.03
CA VAL A 301 8.89 9.61 6.77
C VAL A 301 7.66 10.39 6.37
N LYS A 302 6.50 9.77 6.46
CA LYS A 302 5.24 10.38 6.08
C LYS A 302 4.94 11.64 6.88
N PHE A 303 5.22 11.65 8.19
CA PHE A 303 5.09 12.86 9.00
C PHE A 303 5.87 14.05 8.39
N ILE A 304 7.13 13.83 7.98
CA ILE A 304 7.94 14.89 7.37
C ILE A 304 7.33 15.35 6.04
N LEU A 305 6.90 14.41 5.20
CA LEU A 305 6.27 14.73 3.92
C LEU A 305 4.95 15.50 4.12
N ASP A 306 4.11 15.12 5.08
CA ASP A 306 2.86 15.80 5.38
C ASP A 306 3.08 17.24 5.87
N VAL A 307 4.11 17.48 6.70
CA VAL A 307 4.51 18.85 7.10
C VAL A 307 4.96 19.65 5.86
N LEU A 308 5.70 19.05 4.94
CA LEU A 308 6.11 19.70 3.69
C LEU A 308 4.92 19.98 2.76
N VAL A 309 3.95 19.07 2.70
CA VAL A 309 2.70 19.27 1.95
C VAL A 309 1.96 20.49 2.49
N MET A 310 1.87 20.64 3.82
CA MET A 310 1.23 21.79 4.44
C MET A 310 1.94 23.13 4.14
N GLN A 311 3.23 23.13 3.74
CA GLN A 311 3.91 24.35 3.26
C GLN A 311 3.49 24.76 1.85
N LEU A 312 2.96 23.82 1.06
CA LEU A 312 2.47 24.07 -0.32
C LEU A 312 0.95 24.24 -0.39
N SER A 313 0.23 23.52 0.46
CA SER A 313 -1.24 23.47 0.44
C SER A 313 -1.78 23.66 1.86
N HIS A 314 -2.21 24.88 2.17
CA HIS A 314 -2.72 25.24 3.50
C HIS A 314 -4.13 24.74 3.78
N ASN A 315 -4.73 23.98 2.87
CA ASN A 315 -6.06 23.37 2.99
C ASN A 315 -6.02 21.85 2.98
N ASP A 316 -4.83 21.23 3.13
CA ASP A 316 -4.70 19.78 3.13
C ASP A 316 -5.09 19.16 4.48
N MET A 317 -6.35 18.72 4.56
CA MET A 317 -6.91 18.10 5.76
C MET A 317 -6.18 16.82 6.15
N MET A 318 -5.79 15.99 5.18
CA MET A 318 -5.18 14.69 5.48
C MET A 318 -3.78 14.85 6.05
N ALA A 319 -2.97 15.73 5.47
CA ALA A 319 -1.65 16.06 5.99
C ALA A 319 -1.76 16.59 7.44
N PHE A 320 -2.70 17.50 7.71
CA PHE A 320 -2.91 18.02 9.06
C PHE A 320 -3.32 16.94 10.06
N ILE A 321 -4.32 16.10 9.72
CA ILE A 321 -4.80 15.01 10.59
C ILE A 321 -3.64 14.08 10.93
N HIS A 322 -2.87 13.63 9.93
CA HIS A 322 -1.73 12.72 10.15
C HIS A 322 -0.65 13.31 11.07
N ILE A 323 -0.41 14.62 10.99
CA ILE A 323 0.57 15.27 11.87
C ILE A 323 0.03 15.33 13.30
N VAL A 324 -1.23 15.74 13.46
CA VAL A 324 -1.81 16.10 14.74
C VAL A 324 -2.30 14.88 15.54
N GLU A 325 -2.73 13.80 14.88
CA GLU A 325 -3.18 12.56 15.54
C GLU A 325 -2.11 11.88 16.42
N HIS A 326 -0.84 12.24 16.26
CA HIS A 326 0.24 11.73 17.11
C HIS A 326 0.33 12.43 18.48
N GLY A 327 -0.43 13.49 18.69
CA GLY A 327 -0.54 14.17 19.98
C GLY A 327 -1.30 13.33 21.00
N LYS A 328 -0.74 13.20 22.21
CA LYS A 328 -1.40 12.44 23.27
C LYS A 328 -2.76 13.03 23.61
N GLY A 329 -3.81 12.24 23.45
CA GLY A 329 -5.20 12.68 23.65
C GLY A 329 -5.83 13.36 22.42
N ILE A 330 -5.14 13.37 21.27
CA ILE A 330 -5.71 13.83 20.01
C ILE A 330 -5.93 12.62 19.11
N GLY A 331 -7.17 12.14 19.01
CA GLY A 331 -7.56 11.16 18.01
C GLY A 331 -7.92 11.82 16.68
N LYS A 332 -8.14 11.03 15.64
CA LYS A 332 -8.48 11.50 14.28
C LYS A 332 -9.69 12.42 14.25
N ALA A 333 -10.73 12.13 15.05
CA ALA A 333 -11.91 12.96 15.15
C ALA A 333 -11.59 14.35 15.70
N ILE A 334 -10.82 14.43 16.80
CA ILE A 334 -10.38 15.71 17.39
C ILE A 334 -9.48 16.47 16.40
N ALA A 335 -8.57 15.77 15.72
CA ALA A 335 -7.70 16.39 14.71
C ALA A 335 -8.51 16.98 13.55
N LYS A 336 -9.58 16.29 13.09
CA LYS A 336 -10.49 16.79 12.08
C LYS A 336 -11.27 18.01 12.57
N ASP A 337 -11.81 17.98 13.80
CA ASP A 337 -12.55 19.10 14.36
C ASP A 337 -11.65 20.35 14.50
N ILE A 338 -10.38 20.17 14.89
CA ILE A 338 -9.39 21.26 14.95
C ILE A 338 -9.06 21.78 13.55
N PHE A 339 -8.94 20.91 12.54
CA PHE A 339 -8.76 21.33 11.15
C PHE A 339 -9.92 22.21 10.68
N ASP A 340 -11.16 21.74 10.86
CA ASP A 340 -12.36 22.46 10.45
C ASP A 340 -12.44 23.83 11.18
N ALA A 341 -12.04 23.88 12.45
CA ALA A 341 -11.96 25.12 13.22
C ALA A 341 -10.91 26.08 12.64
N LEU A 342 -9.68 25.61 12.35
CA LEU A 342 -8.63 26.43 11.74
C LEU A 342 -9.04 26.96 10.38
N MET A 343 -9.69 26.16 9.54
CA MET A 343 -10.21 26.59 8.24
C MET A 343 -11.27 27.70 8.37
N ARG A 344 -12.14 27.64 9.37
CA ARG A 344 -13.11 28.71 9.67
C ARG A 344 -12.43 29.97 10.17
N LEU A 345 -11.44 29.82 11.07
CA LEU A 345 -10.69 30.94 11.65
C LEU A 345 -9.77 31.65 10.64
N GLY A 346 -9.38 30.95 9.58
CA GLY A 346 -8.45 31.44 8.56
C GLY A 346 -9.08 31.75 7.20
N ASP A 347 -10.43 31.75 7.07
CA ASP A 347 -11.13 31.94 5.78
C ASP A 347 -10.67 30.97 4.69
N GLY A 348 -10.51 29.69 5.03
CA GLY A 348 -10.06 28.65 4.12
C GLY A 348 -8.54 28.44 4.06
N ASP A 349 -7.77 29.12 4.90
CA ASP A 349 -6.33 28.96 5.02
C ASP A 349 -5.98 28.52 6.45
N LEU A 350 -5.48 27.31 6.60
CA LEU A 350 -5.11 26.71 7.88
C LEU A 350 -4.03 27.52 8.61
N LEU A 351 -2.98 27.96 7.91
CA LEU A 351 -1.90 28.71 8.53
C LEU A 351 -2.36 30.11 8.96
N LYS A 352 -3.25 30.73 8.20
CA LYS A 352 -3.90 31.98 8.62
C LYS A 352 -4.73 31.74 9.88
N GLY A 353 -5.52 30.67 9.96
CA GLY A 353 -6.26 30.30 11.17
C GLY A 353 -5.37 30.01 12.38
N LEU A 354 -4.18 29.46 12.13
CA LEU A 354 -3.23 29.14 13.19
C LEU A 354 -2.47 30.36 13.72
N PHE A 355 -2.08 31.33 12.86
CA PHE A 355 -1.22 32.46 13.23
C PHE A 355 -1.95 33.79 13.39
N SER A 356 -3.08 33.97 12.72
CA SER A 356 -3.86 35.20 12.70
C SER A 356 -5.34 34.87 12.60
N PRO A 357 -5.90 34.21 13.63
CA PRO A 357 -7.30 33.80 13.60
C PRO A 357 -8.25 35.00 13.54
N ARG A 358 -9.39 34.85 12.91
CA ARG A 358 -10.46 35.86 12.87
C ARG A 358 -10.92 36.21 14.28
N ALA A 359 -10.93 37.49 14.57
CA ALA A 359 -11.30 38.04 15.91
C ALA A 359 -12.80 37.96 16.20
N ASP A 360 -13.65 37.88 15.16
CA ASP A 360 -15.11 37.77 15.27
C ASP A 360 -15.60 36.37 15.61
N ILE A 361 -14.75 35.35 15.51
CA ILE A 361 -15.08 33.96 15.86
C ILE A 361 -14.50 33.60 17.23
N ASN A 362 -15.32 33.73 18.26
CA ASN A 362 -14.90 33.45 19.62
C ASN A 362 -14.82 31.96 19.95
N ASN A 363 -15.71 31.14 19.39
CA ASN A 363 -15.70 29.68 19.52
C ASN A 363 -16.00 29.00 18.19
N PRO A 364 -15.01 28.39 17.51
CA PRO A 364 -15.20 27.75 16.19
C PRO A 364 -15.97 26.42 16.27
N TYR A 365 -16.19 25.85 17.46
CA TYR A 365 -16.86 24.57 17.68
C TYR A 365 -18.36 24.70 17.94
N GLU A 366 -18.87 25.89 18.15
CA GLU A 366 -20.30 26.16 18.30
C GLU A 366 -21.02 26.08 16.94
N THR A 367 -21.27 24.89 16.47
CA THR A 367 -22.24 24.60 15.40
C THR A 367 -23.36 23.81 16.01
N GLY A 368 -24.65 24.26 15.82
CA GLY A 368 -25.84 23.76 16.49
C GLY A 368 -26.24 22.29 16.31
N LYS A 369 -25.28 21.40 16.12
CA LYS A 369 -25.45 19.95 15.95
C LYS A 369 -24.58 19.08 16.89
N ILE A 370 -23.99 19.61 17.95
CA ILE A 370 -23.41 18.75 18.99
C ILE A 370 -24.55 18.36 19.96
N LYS A 371 -25.43 17.47 19.49
CA LYS A 371 -26.30 16.70 20.37
C LYS A 371 -25.55 15.43 20.77
N ASN A 372 -25.48 15.17 22.08
CA ASN A 372 -24.93 13.98 22.76
C ASN A 372 -23.41 13.92 22.91
N VAL A 373 -22.86 14.79 23.76
CA VAL A 373 -21.65 14.45 24.53
C VAL A 373 -22.13 13.66 25.74
N GLN A 374 -21.84 12.36 25.78
CA GLN A 374 -22.00 11.56 27.00
C GLN A 374 -20.89 11.99 27.95
N LEU A 375 -21.23 12.91 28.88
CA LEU A 375 -20.34 13.40 29.91
C LEU A 375 -20.23 12.32 30.99
N GLY A 376 -18.99 12.00 31.38
CA GLY A 376 -18.75 11.20 32.57
C GLY A 376 -19.28 11.92 33.83
N LEU A 377 -19.68 11.17 34.84
CA LEU A 377 -20.34 11.63 36.07
C LEU A 377 -19.52 12.65 36.89
N PHE A 378 -18.28 12.92 36.51
CA PHE A 378 -17.31 13.78 37.23
C PHE A 378 -16.69 14.89 36.37
N ASP A 379 -17.20 15.12 35.15
CA ASP A 379 -16.73 16.23 34.34
C ASP A 379 -17.37 17.53 34.81
N ASP A 380 -16.54 18.43 35.34
CA ASP A 380 -16.97 19.74 35.83
C ASP A 380 -17.41 20.61 34.66
N PHE A 381 -18.72 20.87 34.53
CA PHE A 381 -19.34 21.57 33.41
C PHE A 381 -18.76 22.99 33.15
N MET A 382 -18.08 23.58 34.14
CA MET A 382 -17.51 24.92 34.05
C MET A 382 -16.15 24.97 33.33
N GLU A 383 -15.44 23.83 33.16
CA GLU A 383 -14.12 23.80 32.53
C GLU A 383 -14.13 23.29 31.07
N LEU A 384 -15.24 22.72 30.60
CA LEU A 384 -15.36 22.26 29.23
C LEU A 384 -15.27 23.44 28.24
N GLY A 385 -14.18 23.43 27.43
CA GLY A 385 -13.91 24.52 26.48
C GLY A 385 -13.22 25.76 27.09
N SER A 386 -12.79 25.70 28.36
CA SER A 386 -12.01 26.77 28.98
C SER A 386 -10.56 26.72 28.52
N ILE A 387 -10.02 27.92 28.22
CA ILE A 387 -8.57 28.12 27.93
C ILE A 387 -7.76 28.14 29.22
N SER A 388 -8.37 28.27 30.41
CA SER A 388 -7.72 28.39 31.71
C SER A 388 -6.71 27.28 31.97
N LYS A 389 -7.01 26.04 31.57
CA LYS A 389 -6.12 24.86 31.71
C LYS A 389 -4.79 24.96 30.96
N PHE A 390 -4.63 25.93 30.05
CA PHE A 390 -3.41 26.15 29.28
C PHE A 390 -2.57 27.33 29.73
N LYS A 391 -3.05 28.15 30.70
CA LYS A 391 -2.36 29.37 31.13
C LYS A 391 -0.93 29.14 31.63
N ASP A 392 -0.71 28.02 32.32
CA ASP A 392 0.60 27.68 32.91
C ASP A 392 1.46 26.79 31.99
N CYS A 393 1.07 26.64 30.72
CA CYS A 393 1.78 25.79 29.77
C CYS A 393 2.96 26.48 29.07
N GLY A 394 3.18 27.79 29.30
CA GLY A 394 4.27 28.56 28.69
C GLY A 394 4.05 28.83 27.18
N PHE A 395 2.80 28.90 26.74
CA PHE A 395 2.48 29.22 25.35
C PHE A 395 2.70 30.72 25.08
N GLU A 396 3.14 31.05 23.85
CA GLU A 396 3.14 32.45 23.39
C GLU A 396 1.70 33.00 23.40
N GLU A 397 1.54 34.31 23.69
CA GLU A 397 0.22 34.96 23.77
C GLU A 397 -0.62 34.75 22.50
N GLY A 398 0.01 34.84 21.31
CA GLY A 398 -0.67 34.63 20.03
C GLY A 398 -1.25 33.24 19.87
N PHE A 399 -0.64 32.19 20.43
CA PHE A 399 -1.18 30.83 20.40
C PHE A 399 -2.16 30.61 21.57
N LEU A 400 -1.87 31.11 22.75
CA LEU A 400 -2.76 31.00 23.92
C LEU A 400 -4.13 31.64 23.66
N GLY A 401 -4.16 32.74 22.90
CA GLY A 401 -5.38 33.40 22.47
C GLY A 401 -6.14 32.71 21.32
N ASN A 402 -5.57 31.66 20.71
CA ASN A 402 -6.20 31.02 19.57
C ASN A 402 -7.43 30.21 20.00
N PRO A 403 -8.64 30.47 19.39
CA PRO A 403 -9.88 29.79 19.76
C PRO A 403 -9.89 28.27 19.58
N ILE A 404 -8.93 27.68 18.83
CA ILE A 404 -8.81 26.21 18.70
C ILE A 404 -8.60 25.51 20.04
N LEU A 405 -8.02 26.20 21.03
CA LEU A 405 -7.83 25.66 22.37
C LEU A 405 -9.13 25.46 23.16
N LYS A 406 -10.24 26.02 22.67
CA LYS A 406 -11.58 25.84 23.26
C LYS A 406 -12.24 24.50 22.91
N HIS A 407 -11.58 23.59 22.19
CA HIS A 407 -12.13 22.28 21.89
C HIS A 407 -12.43 21.49 23.17
N PRO A 408 -13.68 21.00 23.36
CA PRO A 408 -14.14 20.45 24.65
C PRO A 408 -13.35 19.20 25.09
N LYS A 409 -12.89 18.37 24.14
CA LYS A 409 -12.13 17.14 24.42
C LYS A 409 -10.60 17.31 24.33
N LEU A 410 -10.10 18.52 24.08
CA LEU A 410 -8.65 18.74 24.01
C LEU A 410 -8.06 18.79 25.42
N ASN A 411 -7.15 17.89 25.75
CA ASN A 411 -6.43 17.88 27.02
C ASN A 411 -5.15 18.73 26.98
N VAL A 412 -4.48 18.88 28.13
CA VAL A 412 -3.24 19.67 28.25
C VAL A 412 -2.10 19.12 27.37
N ASP A 413 -1.92 17.81 27.33
CA ASP A 413 -0.87 17.19 26.50
C ASP A 413 -1.11 17.44 25.00
N GLY A 414 -2.38 17.34 24.56
CA GLY A 414 -2.77 17.68 23.20
C GLY A 414 -2.53 19.15 22.85
N GLY A 415 -2.87 20.06 23.77
CA GLY A 415 -2.58 21.49 23.61
C GLY A 415 -1.09 21.79 23.49
N LYS A 416 -0.24 21.14 24.30
CA LYS A 416 1.22 21.21 24.19
C LYS A 416 1.75 20.69 22.87
N TYR A 417 1.16 19.62 22.35
CA TYR A 417 1.55 19.09 21.05
C TYR A 417 1.15 20.01 19.89
N LEU A 418 -0.05 20.61 19.95
CA LEU A 418 -0.46 21.62 18.97
C LEU A 418 0.45 22.86 19.01
N TYR A 419 0.93 23.23 20.19
CA TYR A 419 1.90 24.31 20.32
C TYR A 419 3.25 23.96 19.68
N ASP A 420 3.73 22.71 19.82
CA ASP A 420 4.94 22.26 19.11
C ASP A 420 4.77 22.36 17.58
N ILE A 421 3.58 22.00 17.06
CA ILE A 421 3.26 22.15 15.64
C ILE A 421 3.21 23.63 15.24
N TYR A 422 2.61 24.51 16.06
CA TYR A 422 2.60 25.95 15.84
C TYR A 422 4.03 26.50 15.71
N LEU A 423 4.93 26.16 16.65
CA LEU A 423 6.33 26.58 16.62
C LEU A 423 7.08 26.04 15.39
N LEU A 424 6.84 24.77 15.05
CA LEU A 424 7.42 24.17 13.84
C LEU A 424 6.99 24.94 12.58
N MET A 425 5.69 25.14 12.39
CA MET A 425 5.16 25.84 11.21
C MET A 425 5.66 27.31 11.17
N LYS A 426 5.77 27.98 12.31
CA LYS A 426 6.35 29.32 12.42
C LYS A 426 7.81 29.37 11.96
N HIS A 427 8.61 28.36 12.34
CA HIS A 427 10.02 28.27 11.97
C HIS A 427 10.21 27.98 10.46
N LEU A 428 9.40 27.10 9.87
CA LEU A 428 9.52 26.69 8.48
C LEU A 428 9.20 27.79 7.45
N ARG A 429 8.49 28.83 7.83
CA ARG A 429 8.17 29.96 6.95
C ARG A 429 9.41 30.71 6.40
N ARG A 430 10.58 30.51 7.01
CA ARG A 430 11.83 31.23 6.69
C ARG A 430 12.64 30.62 5.55
N THR A 431 12.32 29.42 5.09
CA THR A 431 13.07 28.73 4.04
C THR A 431 12.16 27.95 3.08
N LYS A 432 12.60 27.81 1.84
CA LYS A 432 11.93 26.99 0.82
C LYS A 432 12.82 25.82 0.33
N ASN A 433 14.07 25.77 0.78
CA ASN A 433 14.99 24.71 0.37
C ASN A 433 14.57 23.35 0.97
N PRO A 434 14.31 22.31 0.17
CA PRO A 434 13.81 21.01 0.63
C PRO A 434 14.71 20.35 1.67
N GLU A 435 16.04 20.36 1.49
CA GLU A 435 16.98 19.74 2.44
C GLU A 435 16.95 20.43 3.81
N THR A 436 16.91 21.76 3.80
CA THR A 436 16.84 22.55 5.03
C THR A 436 15.51 22.33 5.75
N LEU A 437 14.39 22.27 5.00
CA LEU A 437 13.07 21.99 5.55
C LEU A 437 13.03 20.60 6.20
N VAL A 438 13.49 19.54 5.51
CA VAL A 438 13.58 18.19 6.08
C VAL A 438 14.42 18.18 7.36
N GLY A 439 15.58 18.86 7.37
CA GLY A 439 16.44 18.98 8.55
C GLY A 439 15.75 19.67 9.73
N ASN A 440 15.06 20.78 9.48
CA ASN A 440 14.35 21.56 10.51
C ASN A 440 13.18 20.75 11.10
N ILE A 441 12.40 20.05 10.26
CA ILE A 441 11.32 19.18 10.73
C ILE A 441 11.88 18.06 11.60
N ALA A 442 12.94 17.39 11.15
CA ALA A 442 13.54 16.26 11.85
C ALA A 442 14.14 16.63 13.23
N SER A 443 14.55 17.89 13.41
CA SER A 443 15.08 18.44 14.69
C SER A 443 14.01 19.06 15.58
N SER A 444 12.76 19.16 15.12
CA SER A 444 11.67 19.78 15.87
C SER A 444 11.23 18.95 17.10
N MET A 445 10.62 19.63 18.08
CA MET A 445 10.06 18.98 19.28
C MET A 445 8.91 18.02 18.91
N ALA A 446 8.05 18.42 17.98
CA ALA A 446 6.95 17.58 17.49
C ALA A 446 7.47 16.25 16.92
N TYR A 447 8.51 16.31 16.09
CA TYR A 447 9.11 15.10 15.52
C TYR A 447 9.88 14.27 16.55
N SER A 448 10.50 14.91 17.54
CA SER A 448 11.16 14.21 18.66
C SER A 448 10.17 13.40 19.49
N LYS A 449 8.99 13.97 19.79
CA LYS A 449 7.90 13.25 20.48
C LYS A 449 7.40 12.05 19.64
N LEU A 450 7.25 12.22 18.33
CA LEU A 450 6.89 11.12 17.42
C LEU A 450 7.92 9.99 17.44
N LYS A 451 9.23 10.33 17.38
CA LYS A 451 10.31 9.32 17.45
C LYS A 451 10.27 8.52 18.74
N ASP A 452 10.08 9.19 19.86
CA ASP A 452 10.00 8.53 21.17
C ASP A 452 8.77 7.61 21.25
N PHE A 453 7.60 8.10 20.83
CA PHE A 453 6.37 7.30 20.77
C PHE A 453 6.55 6.05 19.91
N LEU A 454 7.05 6.18 18.67
CA LEU A 454 7.23 5.06 17.76
C LEU A 454 8.26 4.05 18.27
N SER A 455 9.37 4.53 18.81
CA SER A 455 10.42 3.66 19.34
C SER A 455 9.96 2.90 20.58
N THR A 456 9.23 3.55 21.46
CA THR A 456 8.61 2.94 22.64
C THR A 456 7.57 1.90 22.25
N LYS A 457 6.61 2.25 21.37
CA LYS A 457 5.58 1.33 20.88
C LYS A 457 6.19 0.06 20.24
N ARG A 458 7.27 0.21 19.46
CA ARG A 458 7.96 -0.91 18.80
C ARG A 458 8.81 -1.75 19.76
N ALA A 459 9.14 -1.23 20.92
CA ALA A 459 9.94 -1.87 21.96
C ALA A 459 9.08 -2.45 23.11
N THR A 460 7.78 -2.14 23.16
CA THR A 460 6.86 -2.65 24.15
C THR A 460 6.56 -4.12 23.88
N GLN A 461 6.78 -4.96 24.89
CA GLN A 461 6.53 -6.41 24.85
C GLN A 461 5.07 -6.72 25.17
N LYS A 462 4.67 -7.99 25.04
CA LYS A 462 3.27 -8.43 25.30
C LYS A 462 2.84 -8.23 26.76
N ASP A 463 3.79 -8.22 27.69
CA ASP A 463 3.60 -7.98 29.13
C ASP A 463 3.58 -6.48 29.51
N GLY A 464 3.68 -5.60 28.51
CA GLY A 464 3.71 -4.14 28.70
C GLY A 464 5.09 -3.57 29.04
N THR A 465 6.12 -4.39 29.23
CA THR A 465 7.49 -3.91 29.52
C THR A 465 8.17 -3.37 28.26
N ILE A 466 9.06 -2.38 28.44
CA ILE A 466 9.81 -1.77 27.34
C ILE A 466 11.21 -2.40 27.29
N ASN A 467 11.58 -2.97 26.16
CA ASN A 467 12.93 -3.49 25.95
C ASN A 467 13.88 -2.35 25.48
N PRO A 468 14.87 -1.95 26.30
CA PRO A 468 15.76 -0.81 26.01
C PRO A 468 16.57 -1.01 24.72
N SER A 469 17.08 -2.22 24.48
CA SER A 469 17.86 -2.54 23.28
C SER A 469 17.01 -2.44 22.01
N GLN A 470 15.76 -2.91 22.04
CA GLN A 470 14.84 -2.75 20.91
C GLN A 470 14.45 -1.29 20.68
N LYS A 471 14.27 -0.50 21.74
CA LYS A 471 14.01 0.95 21.63
C LYS A 471 15.16 1.66 20.92
N THR A 472 16.40 1.40 21.35
CA THR A 472 17.62 1.96 20.72
C THR A 472 17.74 1.57 19.25
N LYS A 473 17.53 0.29 18.92
CA LYS A 473 17.54 -0.19 17.53
C LYS A 473 16.45 0.47 16.69
N SER A 474 15.26 0.69 17.26
CA SER A 474 14.17 1.37 16.56
C SER A 474 14.50 2.84 16.29
N LEU A 475 15.07 3.55 17.26
CA LEU A 475 15.54 4.94 17.08
C LEU A 475 16.60 5.05 15.98
N ALA A 476 17.58 4.12 15.97
CA ALA A 476 18.60 4.09 14.92
C ALA A 476 17.99 3.88 13.51
N LYS A 477 16.97 3.00 13.38
CA LYS A 477 16.24 2.80 12.12
C LYS A 477 15.50 4.06 11.68
N ILE A 478 14.83 4.75 12.60
CA ILE A 478 14.11 6.00 12.30
C ILE A 478 15.11 7.06 11.81
N ASN A 479 16.21 7.28 12.55
CA ASN A 479 17.22 8.27 12.19
C ASN A 479 17.86 7.99 10.81
N ARG A 480 18.11 6.71 10.49
CA ARG A 480 18.61 6.31 9.16
C ARG A 480 17.65 6.69 8.04
N LYS A 481 16.33 6.48 8.24
CA LYS A 481 15.32 6.87 7.25
C LYS A 481 15.26 8.38 7.03
N VAL A 482 15.36 9.16 8.12
CA VAL A 482 15.41 10.62 8.04
C VAL A 482 16.64 11.10 7.25
N MET A 483 17.80 10.51 7.52
CA MET A 483 19.02 10.83 6.79
C MET A 483 18.91 10.52 5.29
N LEU A 484 18.30 9.39 4.95
CA LEU A 484 18.03 9.03 3.56
C LEU A 484 17.09 10.05 2.90
N LEU A 485 15.97 10.40 3.54
CA LEU A 485 15.04 11.41 3.01
C LEU A 485 15.73 12.77 2.80
N LYS A 486 16.59 13.17 3.75
CA LYS A 486 17.39 14.39 3.63
C LYS A 486 18.36 14.35 2.45
N ASN A 487 19.02 13.20 2.22
CA ASN A 487 19.90 13.03 1.06
C ASN A 487 19.12 13.10 -0.27
N LEU A 488 17.95 12.46 -0.34
CA LEU A 488 17.07 12.54 -1.51
C LEU A 488 16.65 13.98 -1.81
N SER A 489 16.33 14.76 -0.77
CA SER A 489 15.87 16.15 -0.93
C SER A 489 16.94 17.10 -1.49
N ARG A 490 18.24 16.78 -1.39
CA ARG A 490 19.35 17.57 -1.95
C ARG A 490 19.29 17.69 -3.48
N ASN A 491 18.73 16.68 -4.13
CA ASN A 491 18.63 16.64 -5.60
C ASN A 491 17.55 17.58 -6.15
N PHE A 492 16.79 18.27 -5.29
CA PHE A 492 15.68 19.11 -5.66
C PHE A 492 15.88 20.54 -5.15
N GLN A 493 15.73 21.50 -6.04
CA GLN A 493 15.72 22.92 -5.68
C GLN A 493 14.31 23.43 -5.37
N ASP A 494 13.29 22.74 -5.88
CA ASP A 494 11.87 23.10 -5.78
C ASP A 494 11.11 22.09 -4.91
N LEU A 495 10.38 22.61 -3.89
CA LEU A 495 9.65 21.81 -2.93
C LEU A 495 8.49 21.03 -3.58
N SER A 496 7.79 21.63 -4.53
CA SER A 496 6.68 20.98 -5.24
C SER A 496 7.17 19.79 -6.06
N LYS A 497 8.30 19.96 -6.76
CA LYS A 497 8.92 18.88 -7.53
C LYS A 497 9.40 17.75 -6.62
N PHE A 498 10.00 18.09 -5.48
CA PHE A 498 10.41 17.11 -4.49
C PHE A 498 9.24 16.29 -3.98
N ILE A 499 8.17 16.93 -3.50
CA ILE A 499 6.99 16.25 -2.95
C ILE A 499 6.31 15.39 -4.02
N ASN A 500 6.09 15.92 -5.22
CA ASN A 500 5.49 15.14 -6.31
C ASN A 500 6.32 13.92 -6.69
N SER A 501 7.66 14.04 -6.70
CA SER A 501 8.55 12.90 -6.94
C SER A 501 8.44 11.85 -5.83
N MET A 502 8.34 12.26 -4.56
CA MET A 502 8.22 11.33 -3.43
C MET A 502 6.85 10.63 -3.37
N ILE A 503 5.78 11.31 -3.78
CA ILE A 503 4.43 10.72 -3.82
C ILE A 503 4.28 9.75 -5.00
N LEU A 504 4.78 10.12 -6.20
CA LEU A 504 4.65 9.32 -7.42
C LEU A 504 5.73 8.24 -7.56
N GLY A 505 6.93 8.48 -7.00
CA GLY A 505 8.12 7.62 -7.17
C GLY A 505 8.31 6.55 -6.08
N GLY A 506 7.41 6.42 -5.12
CA GLY A 506 7.56 5.51 -3.97
C GLY A 506 7.68 4.02 -4.28
N SER A 507 7.55 3.62 -5.56
CA SER A 507 7.64 2.22 -6.00
C SER A 507 9.03 1.80 -6.50
N GLU A 508 10.01 2.70 -6.71
CA GLU A 508 11.19 2.38 -7.52
C GLU A 508 12.56 2.46 -6.85
N MET A 509 12.71 2.91 -5.60
CA MET A 509 14.05 3.05 -5.02
C MET A 509 14.41 1.96 -4.01
N SER A 510 15.05 0.89 -4.49
CA SER A 510 15.91 0.02 -3.67
C SER A 510 17.37 0.36 -3.96
N GLU A 511 17.99 1.18 -3.12
CA GLU A 511 19.44 1.43 -3.21
C GLU A 511 20.25 0.28 -2.60
N GLY A 512 21.33 -0.06 -3.24
CA GLY A 512 22.40 -0.93 -2.72
C GLY A 512 22.54 -2.26 -3.45
N ASP A 513 23.76 -2.80 -3.47
CA ASP A 513 24.05 -4.17 -3.89
C ASP A 513 23.68 -5.16 -2.79
N GLY A 514 22.96 -6.24 -3.14
CA GLY A 514 22.55 -7.28 -2.19
C GLY A 514 21.59 -8.29 -2.79
N VAL A 515 21.37 -9.37 -2.05
CA VAL A 515 20.40 -10.42 -2.42
C VAL A 515 18.98 -9.85 -2.42
N ASN A 516 18.23 -10.13 -3.45
CA ASN A 516 16.88 -9.61 -3.63
C ASN A 516 15.89 -10.45 -2.82
N LEU A 517 15.25 -9.87 -1.80
CA LEU A 517 14.16 -10.47 -1.03
C LEU A 517 12.82 -9.98 -1.59
N LEU A 518 12.08 -10.86 -2.26
CA LEU A 518 10.93 -10.49 -3.05
C LEU A 518 9.69 -11.32 -2.67
N SER A 519 8.56 -10.66 -2.48
CA SER A 519 7.32 -11.39 -2.64
C SER A 519 7.14 -11.82 -4.10
N ILE A 520 6.35 -12.86 -4.36
CA ILE A 520 6.11 -13.32 -5.74
C ILE A 520 5.60 -12.19 -6.61
N HIS A 521 4.66 -11.38 -6.10
CA HIS A 521 4.13 -10.21 -6.84
C HIS A 521 5.21 -9.18 -7.16
N ALA A 522 6.12 -8.92 -6.22
CA ALA A 522 7.22 -7.98 -6.42
C ALA A 522 8.31 -8.52 -7.37
N SER A 523 8.34 -9.81 -7.62
CA SER A 523 9.27 -10.47 -8.55
C SER A 523 8.80 -10.47 -10.00
N LYS A 524 7.50 -10.18 -10.25
CA LYS A 524 6.95 -10.12 -11.61
C LYS A 524 7.68 -9.06 -12.43
N GLY A 525 8.00 -9.36 -13.68
CA GLY A 525 8.79 -8.52 -14.56
C GLY A 525 10.31 -8.58 -14.34
N LEU A 526 10.77 -9.13 -13.21
CA LEU A 526 12.19 -9.31 -12.92
C LEU A 526 12.70 -10.68 -13.33
N GLU A 527 14.04 -10.84 -13.38
CA GLU A 527 14.70 -12.10 -13.69
C GLU A 527 16.09 -12.14 -13.07
N PHE A 528 16.50 -13.31 -12.58
CA PHE A 528 17.73 -13.50 -11.82
C PHE A 528 18.47 -14.75 -12.28
N LYS A 529 19.80 -14.77 -12.15
CA LYS A 529 20.58 -15.97 -12.47
C LYS A 529 20.27 -17.12 -11.54
N GLU A 530 20.13 -16.81 -10.24
CA GLU A 530 19.94 -17.79 -9.18
C GLU A 530 18.71 -17.41 -8.34
N VAL A 531 17.77 -18.34 -8.20
CA VAL A 531 16.50 -18.11 -7.50
C VAL A 531 16.24 -19.20 -6.47
N TYR A 532 15.85 -18.76 -5.28
CA TYR A 532 15.37 -19.60 -4.18
C TYR A 532 13.88 -19.31 -3.96
N VAL A 533 13.00 -20.31 -4.20
CA VAL A 533 11.58 -20.23 -3.83
C VAL A 533 11.41 -20.97 -2.52
N ILE A 534 11.11 -20.20 -1.47
CA ILE A 534 11.09 -20.72 -0.10
C ILE A 534 9.68 -20.91 0.44
N ASP A 535 9.56 -21.68 1.53
CA ASP A 535 8.31 -21.88 2.27
C ASP A 535 7.20 -22.54 1.42
N LEU A 536 7.57 -23.52 0.60
CA LEU A 536 6.66 -24.32 -0.21
C LEU A 536 5.92 -25.35 0.66
N MET A 537 5.08 -24.87 1.59
CA MET A 537 4.23 -25.67 2.47
C MET A 537 2.77 -25.36 2.24
N ASP A 538 1.91 -26.36 2.28
CA ASP A 538 0.45 -26.17 2.19
C ASP A 538 -0.03 -25.28 3.36
N GLY A 539 -0.89 -24.32 3.05
CA GLY A 539 -1.30 -23.27 3.98
C GLY A 539 -0.42 -22.02 3.95
N ARG A 540 0.85 -22.13 3.54
CA ARG A 540 1.74 -21.00 3.28
C ARG A 540 1.85 -20.68 1.78
N PHE A 541 2.11 -21.71 0.99
CA PHE A 541 2.10 -21.66 -0.47
C PHE A 541 1.66 -23.02 -1.04
N PRO A 542 0.39 -23.18 -1.46
CA PRO A 542 -0.67 -22.17 -1.62
C PRO A 542 -1.15 -21.56 -0.29
N ASN A 543 -1.59 -20.29 -0.34
CA ASN A 543 -2.11 -19.59 0.83
C ASN A 543 -3.59 -19.91 1.06
N ARG A 544 -3.87 -20.98 1.84
CA ARG A 544 -5.24 -21.46 2.10
C ARG A 544 -6.15 -20.40 2.73
N LYS A 545 -5.58 -19.49 3.54
CA LYS A 545 -6.35 -18.41 4.16
C LYS A 545 -6.86 -17.38 3.14
N LEU A 546 -6.10 -17.10 2.09
CA LEU A 546 -6.56 -16.21 1.00
C LEU A 546 -7.53 -16.94 0.10
N MET A 547 -7.31 -18.23 -0.16
CA MET A 547 -8.25 -19.06 -0.94
C MET A 547 -9.63 -19.11 -0.28
N SER A 548 -9.73 -19.25 1.04
CA SER A 548 -11.02 -19.23 1.77
C SER A 548 -11.74 -17.87 1.72
N LYS A 549 -11.08 -16.81 1.25
CA LYS A 549 -11.62 -15.47 1.06
C LYS A 549 -11.91 -15.11 -0.40
N GLY A 550 -12.04 -16.10 -1.27
CA GLY A 550 -12.37 -15.91 -2.69
C GLY A 550 -11.20 -16.08 -3.66
N GLY A 551 -9.99 -16.39 -3.19
CA GLY A 551 -8.88 -16.79 -4.07
C GLY A 551 -9.05 -18.22 -4.60
N SER A 552 -8.34 -18.55 -5.67
CA SER A 552 -8.40 -19.87 -6.30
C SER A 552 -7.05 -20.60 -6.30
N ILE A 553 -7.07 -21.93 -6.43
CA ILE A 553 -5.86 -22.73 -6.57
C ILE A 553 -5.15 -22.45 -7.91
N GLU A 554 -5.90 -22.09 -8.93
CA GLU A 554 -5.38 -21.71 -10.25
C GLU A 554 -4.56 -20.42 -10.15
N GLU A 555 -4.99 -19.45 -9.36
CA GLU A 555 -4.22 -18.23 -9.10
C GLU A 555 -2.91 -18.54 -8.33
N GLU A 556 -2.97 -19.39 -7.31
CA GLU A 556 -1.77 -19.82 -6.59
C GLU A 556 -0.81 -20.63 -7.49
N ARG A 557 -1.30 -21.41 -8.47
CA ARG A 557 -0.43 -22.05 -9.49
C ARG A 557 0.22 -21.03 -10.42
N ARG A 558 -0.50 -19.98 -10.84
CA ARG A 558 0.10 -18.88 -11.60
C ARG A 558 1.18 -18.16 -10.80
N LEU A 559 0.95 -17.96 -9.49
CA LEU A 559 1.99 -17.44 -8.60
C LEU A 559 3.23 -18.34 -8.55
N PHE A 560 3.04 -19.67 -8.46
CA PHE A 560 4.15 -20.60 -8.49
C PHE A 560 4.89 -20.55 -9.84
N TYR A 561 4.17 -20.56 -10.95
CA TYR A 561 4.72 -20.40 -12.29
C TYR A 561 5.56 -19.11 -12.41
N VAL A 562 5.03 -17.99 -11.96
CA VAL A 562 5.76 -16.71 -11.94
C VAL A 562 7.04 -16.83 -11.11
N ALA A 563 6.97 -17.36 -9.89
CA ALA A 563 8.14 -17.46 -9.00
C ALA A 563 9.27 -18.29 -9.63
N VAL A 564 8.94 -19.43 -10.19
CA VAL A 564 9.89 -20.38 -10.82
C VAL A 564 10.50 -19.78 -12.08
N THR A 565 9.69 -19.15 -12.93
CA THR A 565 10.15 -18.55 -14.19
C THR A 565 10.93 -17.23 -14.02
N ARG A 566 11.19 -16.80 -12.78
CA ARG A 566 12.17 -15.72 -12.53
C ARG A 566 13.60 -16.21 -12.64
N ALA A 567 13.83 -17.52 -12.54
CA ALA A 567 15.15 -18.12 -12.63
C ALA A 567 15.62 -18.22 -14.09
N LYS A 568 16.86 -17.79 -14.33
CA LYS A 568 17.57 -17.98 -15.60
C LYS A 568 18.30 -19.32 -15.62
N ASP A 569 19.15 -19.56 -14.64
CA ASP A 569 20.15 -20.64 -14.65
C ASP A 569 19.98 -21.64 -13.51
N ILE A 570 19.78 -21.15 -12.27
CA ILE A 570 19.81 -21.96 -11.05
C ILE A 570 18.48 -21.74 -10.29
N LEU A 571 17.82 -22.84 -9.95
CA LEU A 571 16.58 -22.83 -9.19
C LEU A 571 16.67 -23.79 -8.00
N TYR A 572 16.40 -23.25 -6.82
CA TYR A 572 16.17 -24.01 -5.60
C TYR A 572 14.72 -23.84 -5.13
N LEU A 573 14.08 -24.95 -4.82
CA LEU A 573 12.76 -24.99 -4.18
C LEU A 573 12.96 -25.52 -2.77
N SER A 574 12.26 -24.94 -1.77
CA SER A 574 12.47 -25.40 -0.40
C SER A 574 11.20 -25.39 0.44
N TYR A 575 11.11 -26.36 1.36
CA TYR A 575 10.06 -26.44 2.37
C TYR A 575 10.58 -26.99 3.69
N ALA A 576 9.86 -26.71 4.77
CA ALA A 576 10.12 -27.23 6.10
C ALA A 576 8.90 -27.97 6.66
N LYS A 577 9.13 -28.99 7.49
CA LYS A 577 8.07 -29.81 8.10
C LYS A 577 7.50 -29.20 9.40
N TYR A 578 8.26 -28.35 10.09
CA TYR A 578 7.88 -27.83 11.40
C TYR A 578 8.36 -26.40 11.63
N ASP A 579 7.54 -25.58 12.30
CA ASP A 579 7.90 -24.24 12.81
C ASP A 579 7.96 -24.33 14.35
N LYS A 580 9.15 -24.29 14.91
CA LYS A 580 9.40 -24.42 16.36
C LYS A 580 8.81 -23.27 17.17
N ILE A 581 8.74 -22.06 16.58
CA ILE A 581 8.21 -20.87 17.27
C ILE A 581 6.69 -20.95 17.37
N LYS A 582 6.03 -21.28 16.28
CA LYS A 582 4.57 -21.38 16.22
C LYS A 582 4.05 -22.75 16.68
N LYS A 583 4.94 -23.72 16.92
CA LYS A 583 4.61 -25.11 17.24
C LYS A 583 3.64 -25.73 16.22
N MET A 584 3.89 -25.50 14.93
CA MET A 584 3.04 -25.95 13.83
C MET A 584 3.79 -26.92 12.92
N THR A 585 3.14 -28.01 12.54
CA THR A 585 3.60 -28.93 11.50
C THR A 585 3.07 -28.49 10.14
N PHE A 586 3.84 -28.76 9.11
CA PHE A 586 3.48 -28.44 7.72
C PHE A 586 3.59 -29.68 6.83
N VAL A 587 2.75 -29.71 5.82
CA VAL A 587 2.84 -30.64 4.69
C VAL A 587 3.47 -29.90 3.51
N ALA A 588 4.24 -30.61 2.69
CA ALA A 588 4.80 -30.05 1.47
C ALA A 588 3.70 -29.50 0.54
N SER A 589 4.00 -28.42 -0.15
CA SER A 589 3.09 -27.81 -1.14
C SER A 589 2.61 -28.83 -2.18
N PRO A 590 1.32 -28.84 -2.55
CA PRO A 590 0.83 -29.68 -3.65
C PRO A 590 1.55 -29.39 -4.97
N PHE A 591 2.04 -28.17 -5.16
CA PHE A 591 2.79 -27.78 -6.37
C PHE A 591 4.10 -28.55 -6.53
N LEU A 592 4.72 -29.01 -5.43
CA LEU A 592 5.91 -29.88 -5.52
C LEU A 592 5.57 -31.28 -6.03
N LYS A 593 4.36 -31.77 -5.74
CA LYS A 593 3.84 -33.03 -6.31
C LYS A 593 3.51 -32.85 -7.79
N GLU A 594 2.80 -31.78 -8.15
CA GLU A 594 2.46 -31.43 -9.52
C GLU A 594 3.72 -31.24 -10.39
N ALA A 595 4.79 -30.65 -9.82
CA ALA A 595 6.09 -30.52 -10.46
C ALA A 595 6.87 -31.84 -10.62
N GLY A 596 6.41 -32.91 -9.99
CA GLY A 596 7.11 -34.22 -9.98
C GLY A 596 8.40 -34.23 -9.12
N MET A 597 8.52 -33.30 -8.18
CA MET A 597 9.68 -33.21 -7.26
C MET A 597 9.53 -34.09 -6.01
N ILE A 598 8.30 -34.49 -5.69
CA ILE A 598 7.96 -35.41 -4.61
C ILE A 598 7.09 -36.50 -5.20
N ILE A 599 7.50 -37.77 -5.02
CA ILE A 599 6.72 -38.94 -5.41
C ILE A 599 5.53 -39.05 -4.45
N LYS A 600 4.33 -39.39 -4.93
CA LYS A 600 3.23 -39.84 -4.07
C LYS A 600 3.74 -41.02 -3.26
N GLU A 601 3.73 -40.90 -1.94
CA GLU A 601 3.73 -42.13 -1.11
C GLU A 601 2.49 -42.93 -1.57
N SER A 602 2.71 -44.12 -2.10
CA SER A 602 1.64 -45.07 -2.37
C SER A 602 0.84 -45.20 -1.07
N GLU A 603 -0.45 -44.93 -1.15
CA GLU A 603 -1.38 -45.36 -0.11
C GLU A 603 -1.28 -46.90 -0.05
N GLU A 604 -0.35 -47.39 0.73
CA GLU A 604 -0.40 -48.76 1.18
C GLU A 604 -1.48 -48.83 2.27
N SER A 605 -2.52 -49.54 1.89
CA SER A 605 -3.74 -49.97 2.58
C SER A 605 -3.55 -50.43 4.03
#